data_5e9b8ca62ea2f7dd258f5f15ab17a16f
#
_entry.id   5e9b8ca62ea2f7dd258f5f15ab17a16f
#
_cell.length_a   1.000
_cell.length_b   1.000
_cell.length_c   1.000
_cell.angle_alpha   90.00
_cell.angle_beta   90.00
_cell.angle_gamma   90.00
#
_symmetry.space_group_name_H-M   'P 1'
#
loop_
_entity.id
_entity.type
_entity.pdbx_description
1 polymer ?
#
loop_
_entity_poly.entity_id
_entity_poly.type
_entity_poly.pdbx_seq_one_letter_code
_entity_poly.pdbx_strand_id
1 'polypeptide(L)' 'MDLEAQIAEAIRTELSRQTEESQGRLTVADADQGLEIHGPVDIEALAMAIAGSVAGGP' A
#
# COMPACT_ATOMS: atom_id res chain seq x y z
N MET A 1 -12.86 -5.51 11.85
CA MET A 1 -12.11 -4.38 11.29
C MET A 1 -12.99 -3.66 10.29
N ASP A 2 -13.06 -2.35 10.35
CA ASP A 2 -13.92 -1.62 9.44
C ASP A 2 -13.27 -1.52 8.05
N LEU A 3 -14.07 -1.10 7.08
CA LEU A 3 -13.65 -1.05 5.69
C LEU A 3 -12.46 -0.11 5.49
N GLU A 4 -12.48 1.02 6.15
CA GLU A 4 -11.42 2.01 6.02
C GLU A 4 -10.09 1.45 6.52
N ALA A 5 -10.11 0.78 7.67
CA ALA A 5 -8.91 0.17 8.22
C ALA A 5 -8.41 -0.95 7.33
N GLN A 6 -9.33 -1.70 6.75
CA GLN A 6 -8.97 -2.79 5.85
C GLN A 6 -8.29 -2.27 4.59
N ILE A 7 -8.80 -1.18 4.04
CA ILE A 7 -8.19 -0.57 2.86
C ILE A 7 -6.83 0.02 3.21
N ALA A 8 -6.73 0.69 4.36
CA ALA A 8 -5.45 1.27 4.77
C ALA A 8 -4.39 0.19 4.94
N GLU A 9 -4.77 -0.96 5.48
CA GLU A 9 -3.81 -2.05 5.64
C GLU A 9 -3.37 -2.61 4.29
N ALA A 10 -4.31 -2.73 3.35
CA ALA A 10 -3.96 -3.19 2.01
C ALA A 10 -2.98 -2.24 1.33
N ILE A 11 -3.19 -0.94 1.51
CA ILE A 11 -2.28 0.05 0.95
C ILE A 11 -0.89 -0.09 1.55
N ARG A 12 -0.79 -0.21 2.87
CA ARG A 12 0.49 -0.34 3.54
C ARG A 12 1.24 -1.59 3.10
N THR A 13 0.52 -2.70 3.02
CA THR A 13 1.12 -3.97 2.62
C THR A 13 1.65 -3.91 1.19
N GLU A 14 0.84 -3.35 0.28
CA GLU A 14 1.25 -3.29 -1.12
C GLU A 14 2.41 -2.32 -1.31
N LEU A 15 2.40 -1.18 -0.63
CA LEU A 15 3.52 -0.23 -0.73
C LEU A 15 4.80 -0.85 -0.20
N SER A 16 4.70 -1.62 0.88
CA SER A 16 5.85 -2.32 1.42
C SER A 16 6.42 -3.31 0.41
N ARG A 17 5.54 -4.06 -0.27
CA ARG A 17 5.97 -5.00 -1.30
C ARG A 17 6.67 -4.28 -2.45
N GLN A 18 6.09 -3.17 -2.89
CA GLN A 18 6.69 -2.40 -3.98
C GLN A 18 8.04 -1.82 -3.59
N THR A 19 8.17 -1.38 -2.33
CA THR A 19 9.43 -0.87 -1.84
C THR A 19 10.52 -1.94 -1.92
N GLU A 20 10.20 -3.16 -1.50
CA GLU A 20 11.17 -4.26 -1.53
C GLU A 20 11.60 -4.60 -2.96
N GLU A 21 10.69 -4.47 -3.91
CA GLU A 21 11.00 -4.81 -5.29
C GLU A 21 11.64 -3.66 -6.06
N SER A 22 11.67 -2.47 -5.48
CA SER A 22 12.10 -1.27 -6.20
C SER A 22 13.61 -1.10 -6.24
N GLN A 23 14.34 -1.86 -5.45
CA GLN A 23 15.81 -1.74 -5.34
C GLN A 23 16.23 -0.34 -4.91
N GLY A 24 15.49 0.21 -3.95
CA GLY A 24 15.80 1.50 -3.37
C GLY A 24 15.20 2.70 -4.08
N ARG A 25 14.50 2.49 -5.18
CA ARG A 25 13.90 3.60 -5.92
C ARG A 25 12.65 4.14 -5.25
N LEU A 26 11.94 3.30 -4.52
CA LEU A 26 10.75 3.69 -3.77
C LEU A 26 11.03 3.55 -2.28
N THR A 27 10.79 4.62 -1.54
CA THR A 27 10.91 4.57 -0.08
C THR A 27 9.59 4.99 0.55
N VAL A 28 9.24 4.30 1.61
CA VAL A 28 7.99 4.53 2.35
C VAL A 28 8.35 4.55 3.83
N ALA A 29 7.97 5.61 4.51
CA ALA A 29 8.23 5.76 5.94
C ALA A 29 6.99 6.25 6.65
N ASP A 30 6.88 5.91 7.93
CA ASP A 30 5.77 6.42 8.74
C ASP A 30 5.94 7.90 8.98
N ALA A 31 4.82 8.61 8.93
CA ALA A 31 4.76 10.03 9.24
C ALA A 31 3.63 10.25 10.25
N ASP A 32 3.55 11.47 10.79
CA ASP A 32 2.59 11.76 11.85
C ASP A 32 1.17 11.39 11.47
N GLN A 33 0.78 11.62 10.22
CA GLN A 33 -0.60 11.41 9.79
C GLN A 33 -0.68 10.49 8.58
N GLY A 34 0.21 9.53 8.48
CA GLY A 34 0.15 8.60 7.37
C GLY A 34 1.51 8.12 6.97
N LEU A 35 1.74 8.07 5.67
CA LEU A 35 2.99 7.58 5.10
C LEU A 35 3.65 8.66 4.28
N GLU A 36 4.97 8.70 4.38
CA GLU A 36 5.77 9.56 3.51
C GLU A 36 6.34 8.68 2.41
N ILE A 37 6.00 9.01 1.17
CA ILE A 37 6.31 8.16 0.03
C ILE A 37 7.17 8.94 -0.95
N HIS A 38 8.31 8.35 -1.34
CA HIS A 38 9.21 8.95 -2.32
C HIS A 38 9.55 7.91 -3.36
N GLY A 39 9.28 8.23 -4.62
CA GLY A 39 9.61 7.35 -5.72
C GLY A 39 8.39 6.90 -6.50
N PRO A 40 8.60 6.06 -7.51
CA PRO A 40 7.49 5.62 -8.37
C PRO A 40 6.65 4.55 -7.68
N VAL A 41 5.33 4.71 -7.80
CA VAL A 41 4.37 3.74 -7.27
C VAL A 41 3.58 3.17 -8.45
N ASP A 42 3.44 1.84 -8.47
CA ASP A 42 2.61 1.17 -9.47
C ASP A 42 1.17 1.28 -9.02
N ILE A 43 0.44 2.19 -9.65
CA ILE A 43 -0.94 2.48 -9.27
C ILE A 43 -1.87 1.31 -9.58
N GLU A 44 -1.64 0.60 -10.68
CA GLU A 44 -2.49 -0.53 -11.02
C GLU A 44 -2.35 -1.65 -9.99
N ALA A 45 -1.13 -1.95 -9.59
CA ALA A 45 -0.91 -2.97 -8.57
C ALA A 45 -1.53 -2.55 -7.25
N LEU A 46 -1.41 -1.27 -6.91
CA LEU A 46 -2.02 -0.75 -5.69
C LEU A 46 -3.53 -0.89 -5.73
N ALA A 47 -4.15 -0.51 -6.84
CA ALA A 47 -5.60 -0.61 -7.01
C ALA A 47 -6.07 -2.05 -6.90
N MET A 48 -5.31 -2.99 -7.49
CA MET A 48 -5.66 -4.40 -7.42
C MET A 48 -5.57 -4.93 -6.00
N ALA A 49 -4.57 -4.48 -5.25
CA ALA A 49 -4.43 -4.90 -3.85
C ALA A 49 -5.61 -4.41 -3.02
N ILE A 50 -6.03 -3.17 -3.24
CA ILE A 50 -7.16 -2.61 -2.53
C ILE A 50 -8.45 -3.35 -2.90
N ALA A 51 -8.68 -3.55 -4.19
CA ALA A 51 -9.88 -4.24 -4.66
C ALA A 51 -9.92 -5.67 -4.13
N GLY A 52 -8.79 -6.36 -4.15
CA GLY A 52 -8.70 -7.71 -3.61
C GLY A 52 -9.00 -7.77 -2.12
N SER A 53 -8.52 -6.79 -1.38
CA SER A 53 -8.78 -6.72 0.06
C SER A 53 -10.27 -6.58 0.36
N VAL A 54 -10.96 -5.77 -0.42
CA VAL A 54 -12.40 -5.51 -0.20
C VAL A 54 -13.25 -6.66 -0.73
N ALA A 55 -12.98 -7.09 -1.96
CA ALA A 55 -13.80 -8.10 -2.63
C ALA A 55 -13.49 -9.51 -2.12
N GLY A 56 -12.24 -9.73 -1.78
CA GLY A 56 -11.80 -11.05 -1.34
C GLY A 56 -12.22 -11.41 0.07
N GLY A 57 -12.64 -10.45 0.84
CA GLY A 57 -13.11 -10.55 2.20
C GLY A 57 -12.80 -11.86 2.94
N PRO A 58 -12.95 -11.91 4.18
CA PRO A 58 -12.68 -13.15 4.92
C PRO A 58 -13.71 -14.24 4.61
#